data_121f20ba9d262214132499461a1cbca5
#
_entry.id   121f20ba9d262214132499461a1cbca5
#
_cell.length_a   1.000
_cell.length_b   1.000
_cell.length_c   1.000
_cell.angle_alpha   90.00
_cell.angle_beta   90.00
_cell.angle_gamma   90.00
#
_symmetry.space_group_name_H-M   'P 1'
#
loop_
_entity.id
_entity.type
_entity.pdbx_description
1 polymer ?
#
loop_
_entity_poly.entity_id
_entity_poly.type
_entity_poly.pdbx_seq_one_letter_code
_entity_poly.pdbx_strand_id
1 'polypeptide(L)'
;INALAEKYDMPILYSCHPRSRKRLEATGFKLDPRVRMHEPMGFHDYNCLQMNSFAVVSDSGTLPEESSFFASVGRPFPAVCIRTSTERPEALDKACFTLAGISERGLLQAVRTAVELDAEGSLPEAPVPDYADETVSTKVVKIIQSYTGVVDKMVWRKSL
;
A
#
# COMPACT_ATOMS: atom_id res chain seq x y z
N ILE A 1 3.80 14.81 -6.16
CA ILE A 1 5.14 14.20 -6.32
C ILE A 1 6.23 15.26 -6.33
N ASN A 2 6.10 16.37 -7.07
CA ASN A 2 7.10 17.45 -7.11
C ASN A 2 7.34 18.07 -5.72
N ALA A 3 6.30 18.30 -4.93
CA ALA A 3 6.41 18.83 -3.59
C ALA A 3 7.20 17.91 -2.63
N LEU A 4 7.14 16.60 -2.83
CA LEU A 4 8.00 15.65 -2.09
C LEU A 4 9.46 15.79 -2.51
N ALA A 5 9.72 15.86 -3.82
CA ALA A 5 11.08 16.05 -4.34
C ALA A 5 11.70 17.36 -3.83
N GLU A 6 10.92 18.44 -3.83
CA GLU A 6 11.35 19.74 -3.32
C GLU A 6 11.63 19.72 -1.81
N LYS A 7 10.72 19.12 -1.02
CA LYS A 7 10.82 19.12 0.43
C LYS A 7 11.98 18.30 0.97
N TYR A 8 12.22 17.12 0.37
CA TYR A 8 13.22 16.18 0.89
C TYR A 8 14.54 16.20 0.12
N ASP A 9 14.59 16.89 -1.01
CA ASP A 9 15.77 16.98 -1.90
C ASP A 9 16.35 15.60 -2.26
N MET A 10 15.47 14.63 -2.48
CA MET A 10 15.83 13.24 -2.76
C MET A 10 15.34 12.80 -4.14
N PRO A 11 16.01 11.82 -4.78
CA PRO A 11 15.49 11.20 -5.99
C PRO A 11 14.22 10.40 -5.68
N ILE A 12 13.22 10.53 -6.55
CA ILE A 12 11.98 9.77 -6.48
C ILE A 12 11.92 8.83 -7.66
N LEU A 13 11.88 7.53 -7.39
CA LEU A 13 11.61 6.53 -8.41
C LEU A 13 10.09 6.41 -8.59
N TYR A 14 9.61 6.76 -9.77
CA TYR A 14 8.19 6.77 -10.08
C TYR A 14 7.84 5.65 -11.05
N SER A 15 7.29 4.57 -10.53
CA SER A 15 6.68 3.50 -11.34
C SER A 15 5.36 4.00 -11.92
N CYS A 16 5.42 4.47 -13.16
CA CYS A 16 4.29 5.14 -13.80
C CYS A 16 3.50 4.17 -14.68
N HIS A 17 2.28 3.87 -14.28
CA HIS A 17 1.37 3.08 -15.11
C HIS A 17 1.12 3.76 -16.47
N PRO A 18 1.02 3.04 -17.59
CA PRO A 18 0.82 3.63 -18.93
C PRO A 18 -0.34 4.61 -19.04
N ARG A 19 -1.43 4.38 -18.30
CA ARG A 19 -2.57 5.32 -18.25
C ARG A 19 -2.20 6.64 -17.59
N SER A 20 -1.42 6.60 -16.52
CA SER A 20 -0.97 7.78 -15.79
C SER A 20 0.03 8.57 -16.64
N ARG A 21 0.93 7.89 -17.35
CA ARG A 21 1.87 8.52 -18.30
C ARG A 21 1.12 9.31 -19.38
N LYS A 22 0.14 8.69 -20.05
CA LYS A 22 -0.69 9.38 -21.06
C LYS A 22 -1.39 10.62 -20.51
N ARG A 23 -1.86 10.57 -19.26
CA ARG A 23 -2.50 11.74 -18.61
C ARG A 23 -1.50 12.85 -18.31
N LEU A 24 -0.32 12.50 -17.81
CA LEU A 24 0.75 13.48 -17.57
C LEU A 24 1.14 14.19 -18.87
N GLU A 25 1.34 13.46 -19.95
CA GLU A 25 1.64 13.99 -21.28
C GLU A 25 0.52 14.90 -21.79
N ALA A 26 -0.74 14.48 -21.66
CA ALA A 26 -1.91 15.25 -22.12
C ALA A 26 -2.10 16.56 -21.35
N THR A 27 -1.72 16.61 -20.07
CA THR A 27 -1.83 17.82 -19.23
C THR A 27 -0.63 18.74 -19.35
N GLY A 28 0.45 18.31 -20.00
CA GLY A 28 1.71 19.06 -20.06
C GLY A 28 2.38 19.23 -18.69
N PHE A 29 1.98 18.42 -17.68
CA PHE A 29 2.55 18.50 -16.34
C PHE A 29 4.04 18.15 -16.36
N LYS A 30 4.85 19.06 -15.81
CA LYS A 30 6.31 18.85 -15.72
C LYS A 30 6.67 18.25 -14.38
N LEU A 31 7.31 17.09 -14.43
CA LEU A 31 7.91 16.48 -13.26
C LEU A 31 9.19 17.22 -12.87
N ASP A 32 9.45 17.28 -11.57
CA ASP A 32 10.71 17.76 -11.03
C ASP A 32 11.87 16.89 -11.57
N PRO A 33 13.05 17.45 -11.85
CA PRO A 33 14.21 16.69 -12.37
C PRO A 33 14.65 15.52 -11.49
N ARG A 34 14.34 15.55 -10.21
CA ARG A 34 14.64 14.46 -9.26
C ARG A 34 13.65 13.29 -9.39
N VAL A 35 12.51 13.47 -10.06
CA VAL A 35 11.52 12.41 -10.29
C VAL A 35 11.91 11.64 -11.55
N ARG A 36 12.30 10.38 -11.35
CA ARG A 36 12.74 9.47 -12.41
C ARG A 36 11.64 8.46 -12.70
N MET A 37 10.94 8.66 -13.82
CA MET A 37 9.98 7.66 -14.31
C MET A 37 10.71 6.43 -14.84
N HIS A 38 10.19 5.27 -14.50
CA HIS A 38 10.67 3.98 -15.02
C HIS A 38 9.50 3.05 -15.34
N GLU A 39 9.78 2.04 -16.14
CA GLU A 39 8.85 0.94 -16.40
C GLU A 39 8.68 0.09 -15.13
N PRO A 40 7.57 -0.67 -15.01
CA PRO A 40 7.38 -1.58 -13.89
C PRO A 40 8.59 -2.49 -13.68
N MET A 41 9.04 -2.59 -12.46
CA MET A 41 10.18 -3.43 -12.08
C MET A 41 9.76 -4.87 -11.83
N GLY A 42 10.71 -5.78 -11.85
CA GLY A 42 10.51 -7.14 -11.39
C GLY A 42 10.22 -7.19 -9.88
N PHE A 43 9.57 -8.25 -9.45
CA PHE A 43 9.14 -8.44 -8.05
C PHE A 43 10.28 -8.27 -7.04
N HIS A 44 11.44 -8.87 -7.30
CA HIS A 44 12.57 -8.80 -6.37
C HIS A 44 13.20 -7.40 -6.29
N ASP A 45 13.34 -6.72 -7.44
CA ASP A 45 13.90 -5.37 -7.48
C ASP A 45 12.97 -4.37 -6.78
N TYR A 46 11.67 -4.49 -7.00
CA TYR A 46 10.67 -3.66 -6.35
C TYR A 46 10.69 -3.83 -4.83
N ASN A 47 10.68 -5.06 -4.34
CA ASN A 47 10.74 -5.33 -2.90
C ASN A 47 12.05 -4.86 -2.28
N CYS A 48 13.18 -5.01 -2.97
CA CYS A 48 14.46 -4.49 -2.52
C CYS A 48 14.42 -2.97 -2.36
N LEU A 49 13.81 -2.26 -3.32
CA LEU A 49 13.64 -0.81 -3.23
C LEU A 49 12.71 -0.40 -2.08
N GLN A 50 11.60 -1.11 -1.86
CA GLN A 50 10.71 -0.83 -0.72
C GLN A 50 11.47 -0.88 0.61
N MET A 51 12.23 -1.95 0.84
CA MET A 51 12.98 -2.16 2.09
C MET A 51 14.11 -1.15 2.32
N ASN A 52 14.58 -0.47 1.29
CA ASN A 52 15.72 0.43 1.36
C ASN A 52 15.38 1.87 0.98
N SER A 53 14.11 2.19 0.79
CA SER A 53 13.67 3.54 0.48
C SER A 53 13.46 4.37 1.75
N PHE A 54 13.62 5.67 1.60
CA PHE A 54 13.27 6.65 2.63
C PHE A 54 11.78 6.60 3.01
N ALA A 55 10.91 6.41 2.03
CA ALA A 55 9.48 6.15 2.20
C ALA A 55 8.91 5.54 0.93
N VAL A 56 7.87 4.73 1.07
CA VAL A 56 7.08 4.19 -0.04
C VAL A 56 5.74 4.91 -0.10
N VAL A 57 5.45 5.51 -1.26
CA VAL A 57 4.20 6.21 -1.51
C VAL A 57 3.49 5.55 -2.66
N SER A 58 2.30 5.01 -2.43
CA SER A 58 1.57 4.20 -3.43
C SER A 58 0.07 4.38 -3.34
N ASP A 59 -0.62 4.22 -4.46
CA ASP A 59 -2.07 4.08 -4.55
C ASP A 59 -2.51 2.61 -4.68
N SER A 60 -1.56 1.68 -4.62
CA SER A 60 -1.83 0.24 -4.72
C SER A 60 -2.59 -0.29 -3.52
N GLY A 61 -3.55 -1.19 -3.76
CA GLY A 61 -4.23 -1.94 -2.71
C GLY A 61 -3.35 -2.96 -2.01
N THR A 62 -2.20 -3.34 -2.58
CA THR A 62 -1.26 -4.31 -1.99
C THR A 62 -0.25 -3.70 -1.02
N LEU A 63 -0.07 -2.38 -1.02
CA LEU A 63 0.85 -1.70 -0.10
C LEU A 63 0.64 -2.10 1.37
N PRO A 64 -0.59 -2.18 1.90
CA PRO A 64 -0.83 -2.61 3.27
C PRO A 64 -0.37 -4.05 3.56
N GLU A 65 -0.60 -4.96 2.61
CA GLU A 65 -0.18 -6.36 2.70
C GLU A 65 1.34 -6.49 2.65
N GLU A 66 1.98 -5.77 1.75
CA GLU A 66 3.45 -5.69 1.61
C GLU A 66 4.08 -5.13 2.89
N SER A 67 3.59 -4.00 3.39
CA SER A 67 4.08 -3.38 4.61
C SER A 67 3.93 -4.30 5.82
N SER A 68 2.79 -4.98 5.96
CA SER A 68 2.56 -5.99 7.00
C SER A 68 3.53 -7.16 6.91
N PHE A 69 3.77 -7.66 5.70
CA PHE A 69 4.73 -8.75 5.48
C PHE A 69 6.16 -8.34 5.87
N PHE A 70 6.61 -7.18 5.43
CA PHE A 70 7.97 -6.71 5.77
C PHE A 70 8.13 -6.42 7.26
N ALA A 71 7.10 -5.93 7.93
CA ALA A 71 7.10 -5.81 9.38
C ALA A 71 7.31 -7.18 10.07
N SER A 72 6.65 -8.23 9.58
CA SER A 72 6.74 -9.58 10.15
C SER A 72 8.13 -10.22 10.03
N VAL A 73 8.94 -9.78 9.07
CA VAL A 73 10.31 -10.27 8.87
C VAL A 73 11.38 -9.30 9.39
N GLY A 74 10.99 -8.32 10.21
CA GLY A 74 11.90 -7.36 10.82
C GLY A 74 12.47 -6.32 9.84
N ARG A 75 11.72 -6.00 8.79
CA ARG A 75 12.09 -5.03 7.76
C ARG A 75 10.96 -4.04 7.47
N PRO A 76 10.34 -3.42 8.50
CA PRO A 76 9.31 -2.42 8.29
C PRO A 76 9.88 -1.25 7.47
N PHE A 77 9.01 -0.54 6.80
CA PHE A 77 9.37 0.68 6.07
C PHE A 77 8.24 1.73 6.16
N PRO A 78 8.55 3.03 6.05
CA PRO A 78 7.55 4.08 6.04
C PRO A 78 6.61 3.94 4.84
N ALA A 79 5.38 3.48 5.07
CA ALA A 79 4.37 3.23 4.04
C ALA A 79 3.27 4.29 4.06
N VAL A 80 3.03 4.94 2.93
CA VAL A 80 2.02 5.99 2.76
C VAL A 80 1.13 5.69 1.56
N CYS A 81 -0.17 5.60 1.81
CA CYS A 81 -1.18 5.34 0.78
C CYS A 81 -1.85 6.65 0.31
N ILE A 82 -1.77 6.94 -1.00
CA ILE A 82 -2.38 8.12 -1.62
C ILE A 82 -3.81 7.78 -2.06
N ARG A 83 -4.69 7.61 -1.10
CA ARG A 83 -6.11 7.32 -1.34
C ARG A 83 -6.97 8.08 -0.34
N THR A 84 -8.25 8.23 -0.65
CA THR A 84 -9.25 8.84 0.25
C THR A 84 -9.97 7.81 1.12
N SER A 85 -9.79 6.52 0.79
CA SER A 85 -10.35 5.39 1.53
C SER A 85 -9.47 4.16 1.35
N THR A 86 -9.68 3.15 2.17
CA THR A 86 -8.96 1.87 2.07
C THR A 86 -9.94 0.71 2.21
N GLU A 87 -9.67 -0.36 1.48
CA GLU A 87 -10.32 -1.66 1.64
C GLU A 87 -9.61 -2.54 2.67
N ARG A 88 -8.58 -1.99 3.34
CA ARG A 88 -7.73 -2.69 4.31
C ARG A 88 -7.73 -1.98 5.67
N PRO A 89 -8.91 -1.78 6.30
CA PRO A 89 -9.00 -1.09 7.59
C PRO A 89 -8.23 -1.83 8.69
N GLU A 90 -8.13 -3.16 8.61
CA GLU A 90 -7.37 -4.00 9.53
C GLU A 90 -5.87 -3.68 9.54
N ALA A 91 -5.28 -3.34 8.38
CA ALA A 91 -3.89 -2.95 8.30
C ALA A 91 -3.66 -1.51 8.80
N LEU A 92 -4.64 -0.64 8.61
CA LEU A 92 -4.61 0.72 9.17
C LEU A 92 -4.70 0.67 10.70
N ASP A 93 -5.57 -0.19 11.25
CA ASP A 93 -5.68 -0.41 12.72
C ASP A 93 -4.36 -0.91 13.34
N LYS A 94 -3.58 -1.65 12.58
CA LYS A 94 -2.24 -2.14 13.00
C LYS A 94 -1.08 -1.21 12.62
N ALA A 95 -1.39 0.01 12.21
CA ALA A 95 -0.40 1.04 11.85
C ALA A 95 0.58 0.65 10.73
N CYS A 96 0.23 -0.32 9.86
CA CYS A 96 1.10 -0.77 8.79
C CYS A 96 1.33 0.30 7.73
N PHE A 97 0.43 1.27 7.59
CA PHE A 97 0.57 2.36 6.64
C PHE A 97 -0.20 3.60 7.10
N THR A 98 0.11 4.74 6.50
CA THR A 98 -0.62 6.00 6.72
C THR A 98 -1.47 6.34 5.51
N LEU A 99 -2.76 6.60 5.70
CA LEU A 99 -3.68 7.05 4.64
C LEU A 99 -3.57 8.58 4.50
N ALA A 100 -2.98 9.05 3.39
CA ALA A 100 -2.63 10.46 3.20
C ALA A 100 -3.74 11.30 2.58
N GLY A 101 -4.76 10.67 1.96
CA GLY A 101 -5.64 11.39 1.05
C GLY A 101 -4.93 11.74 -0.27
N ILE A 102 -5.48 12.71 -1.00
CA ILE A 102 -4.97 13.14 -2.33
C ILE A 102 -4.50 14.60 -2.34
N SER A 103 -4.50 15.28 -1.19
CA SER A 103 -4.03 16.65 -1.11
C SER A 103 -2.50 16.69 -0.88
N GLU A 104 -1.85 17.69 -1.45
CA GLU A 104 -0.42 17.92 -1.25
C GLU A 104 -0.07 18.04 0.24
N ARG A 105 -0.81 18.86 0.98
CA ARG A 105 -0.59 19.05 2.41
C ARG A 105 -0.72 17.74 3.20
N GLY A 106 -1.76 16.94 2.91
CA GLY A 106 -1.98 15.65 3.58
C GLY A 106 -0.86 14.67 3.27
N LEU A 107 -0.42 14.61 2.02
CA LEU A 107 0.68 13.75 1.59
C LEU A 107 2.00 14.11 2.27
N LEU A 108 2.36 15.40 2.28
CA LEU A 108 3.59 15.87 2.95
C LEU A 108 3.57 15.61 4.45
N GLN A 109 2.41 15.76 5.10
CA GLN A 109 2.25 15.45 6.51
C GLN A 109 2.38 13.95 6.78
N ALA A 110 1.71 13.12 5.98
CA ALA A 110 1.73 11.66 6.14
C ALA A 110 3.14 11.08 5.96
N VAL A 111 3.87 11.51 4.92
CA VAL A 111 5.26 11.09 4.71
C VAL A 111 6.15 11.52 5.87
N ARG A 112 6.01 12.76 6.34
CA ARG A 112 6.77 13.24 7.50
C ARG A 112 6.53 12.36 8.73
N THR A 113 5.26 12.11 9.07
CA THR A 113 4.90 11.30 10.23
C THR A 113 5.44 9.86 10.11
N ALA A 114 5.29 9.24 8.94
CA ALA A 114 5.78 7.88 8.73
C ALA A 114 7.30 7.77 8.88
N VAL A 115 8.05 8.76 8.37
CA VAL A 115 9.52 8.80 8.47
C VAL A 115 9.98 9.12 9.91
N GLU A 116 9.30 10.02 10.62
CA GLU A 116 9.58 10.31 12.02
C GLU A 116 9.39 9.06 12.91
N LEU A 117 8.29 8.32 12.69
CA LEU A 117 8.03 7.05 13.40
C LEU A 117 9.07 5.97 13.10
N ASP A 118 9.55 5.88 11.86
CA ASP A 118 10.64 4.97 11.49
C ASP A 118 11.93 5.34 12.23
N ALA A 119 12.29 6.61 12.23
CA ALA A 119 13.50 7.09 12.90
C ALA A 119 13.45 6.87 14.43
N GLU A 120 12.26 6.84 15.02
CA GLU A 120 12.04 6.54 16.44
C GLU A 120 11.97 5.02 16.73
N GLY A 121 12.03 4.17 15.71
CA GLY A 121 11.84 2.73 15.85
C GLY A 121 10.41 2.33 16.24
N SER A 122 9.43 3.16 15.88
CA SER A 122 8.01 2.98 16.26
C SER A 122 7.15 2.38 15.14
N LEU A 123 7.75 1.89 14.06
CA LEU A 123 7.01 1.14 13.05
C LEU A 123 6.58 -0.24 13.59
N PRO A 124 5.47 -0.81 13.09
CA PRO A 124 4.99 -2.09 13.58
C PRO A 124 5.99 -3.22 13.30
N GLU A 125 6.16 -4.11 14.26
CA GLU A 125 7.06 -5.27 14.18
C GLU A 125 6.30 -6.60 13.97
N ALA A 126 4.98 -6.55 14.01
CA ALA A 126 4.13 -7.74 13.88
C ALA A 126 3.23 -7.67 12.64
N PRO A 127 2.96 -8.82 12.01
CA PRO A 127 2.04 -8.86 10.87
C PRO A 127 0.61 -8.57 11.30
N VAL A 128 -0.19 -8.09 10.35
CA VAL A 128 -1.65 -8.09 10.49
C VAL A 128 -2.12 -9.54 10.60
N PRO A 129 -2.87 -9.93 11.65
CA PRO A 129 -3.27 -11.31 11.84
C PRO A 129 -4.02 -11.91 10.65
N ASP A 130 -4.85 -11.11 9.98
CA ASP A 130 -5.65 -11.54 8.82
C ASP A 130 -4.79 -11.89 7.59
N TYR A 131 -3.53 -11.45 7.54
CA TYR A 131 -2.60 -11.72 6.43
C TYR A 131 -1.59 -12.83 6.74
N ALA A 132 -1.61 -13.36 7.97
CA ALA A 132 -0.68 -14.39 8.42
C ALA A 132 -1.14 -15.82 8.14
N ASP A 133 -2.32 -16.00 7.56
CA ASP A 133 -2.90 -17.32 7.33
C ASP A 133 -2.30 -18.04 6.13
N GLU A 134 -1.73 -19.21 6.36
CA GLU A 134 -1.08 -20.00 5.31
C GLU A 134 -2.03 -20.97 4.57
N THR A 135 -3.13 -21.39 5.18
CA THR A 135 -4.05 -22.42 4.62
C THR A 135 -5.30 -21.82 3.98
N VAL A 136 -5.14 -20.75 3.21
CA VAL A 136 -6.26 -19.97 2.63
C VAL A 136 -7.18 -20.82 1.77
N SER A 137 -6.64 -21.69 0.91
CA SER A 137 -7.45 -22.58 0.05
C SER A 137 -8.38 -23.50 0.85
N THR A 138 -7.88 -24.08 1.93
CA THR A 138 -8.69 -24.94 2.81
C THR A 138 -9.79 -24.14 3.50
N LYS A 139 -9.50 -22.93 3.95
CA LYS A 139 -10.50 -22.03 4.54
C LYS A 139 -11.60 -21.68 3.54
N VAL A 140 -11.22 -21.32 2.31
CA VAL A 140 -12.18 -21.00 1.24
C VAL A 140 -13.11 -22.19 0.98
N VAL A 141 -12.57 -23.40 0.83
CA VAL A 141 -13.37 -24.61 0.63
C VAL A 141 -14.35 -24.81 1.78
N LYS A 142 -13.89 -24.69 3.03
CA LYS A 142 -14.75 -24.84 4.21
C LYS A 142 -15.84 -23.77 4.27
N ILE A 143 -15.54 -22.53 3.95
CA ILE A 143 -16.52 -21.43 3.90
C ILE A 143 -17.58 -21.71 2.85
N ILE A 144 -17.20 -22.07 1.62
CA ILE A 144 -18.13 -22.40 0.55
C ILE A 144 -19.04 -23.56 0.99
N GLN A 145 -18.45 -24.64 1.47
CA GLN A 145 -19.18 -25.83 1.91
C GLN A 145 -20.17 -25.52 3.04
N SER A 146 -19.79 -24.66 3.97
CA SER A 146 -20.63 -24.31 5.12
C SER A 146 -21.71 -23.30 4.80
N TYR A 147 -21.40 -22.29 4.00
CA TYR A 147 -22.30 -21.16 3.80
C TYR A 147 -23.23 -21.27 2.60
N THR A 148 -22.98 -22.16 1.64
CA THR A 148 -23.85 -22.29 0.45
C THR A 148 -25.30 -22.54 0.84
N GLY A 149 -25.57 -23.50 1.71
CA GLY A 149 -26.94 -23.77 2.19
C GLY A 149 -27.52 -22.64 3.02
N VAL A 150 -26.72 -21.96 3.82
CA VAL A 150 -27.13 -20.79 4.59
C VAL A 150 -27.57 -19.65 3.68
N VAL A 151 -26.77 -19.34 2.68
CA VAL A 151 -27.07 -18.29 1.68
C VAL A 151 -28.30 -18.65 0.87
N ASP A 152 -28.41 -19.88 0.41
CA ASP A 152 -29.59 -20.35 -0.33
C ASP A 152 -30.87 -20.17 0.48
N LYS A 153 -30.84 -20.54 1.76
CA LYS A 153 -32.01 -20.40 2.66
C LYS A 153 -32.26 -18.95 3.05
N MET A 154 -31.26 -18.23 3.55
CA MET A 154 -31.46 -16.93 4.21
C MET A 154 -31.53 -15.77 3.23
N VAL A 155 -30.73 -15.83 2.13
CA VAL A 155 -30.63 -14.75 1.14
C VAL A 155 -31.54 -15.02 -0.05
N TRP A 156 -31.39 -16.18 -0.69
CA TRP A 156 -32.11 -16.53 -1.91
C TRP A 156 -33.46 -17.14 -1.67
N ARG A 157 -33.79 -17.48 -0.41
CA ARG A 157 -35.08 -18.09 0.01
C ARG A 157 -35.46 -19.31 -0.82
N LYS A 158 -34.47 -20.08 -1.27
CA LYS A 158 -34.73 -21.33 -1.97
C LYS A 158 -35.31 -22.35 -1.02
N SER A 159 -36.35 -23.06 -1.47
CA SER A 159 -36.83 -24.29 -0.78
C SER A 159 -35.77 -25.36 -0.98
N LEU A 160 -35.24 -25.90 0.11
CA LEU A 160 -34.33 -27.05 0.11
C LEU A 160 -35.12 -28.33 -0.21
#